data_0a2b7629e7bc307a49990eadf4b6cf5f
#
_entry.id   0a2b7629e7bc307a49990eadf4b6cf5f
#
_cell.length_a   1.000
_cell.length_b   1.000
_cell.length_c   1.000
_cell.angle_alpha   90.00
_cell.angle_beta   90.00
_cell.angle_gamma   90.00
#
_symmetry.space_group_name_H-M   'P 1'
#
loop_
_entity.id
_entity.type
_entity.pdbx_description
1 polymer ?
#
loop_
_entity_poly.entity_id
_entity_poly.type
_entity_poly.pdbx_seq_one_letter_code
_entity_poly.pdbx_strand_id
1 'polypeptide(L)'
;DYGIKIKDNYVIDAQCGVKMVPFANQSAIPWFFHVLATPSSHAITRNVEPVSLEYASEIKFVGSDPKVALTPILTSSTNSAATGLAPMLNLMMPNNYGKNPVLAPDPTDSNNMSCLAGLAEGWFESAFKNRLVDAFANNPDAKMLKKSSKEGKVMVIGNGRFIANKYDSMLNRQGTAMMYRPRQLNDLQYNEDMARLKIQHFFGNQEFFQNVTDYMMGDNSVLDLRSRQIEIHEMDNDKVKNDGTFYKLMNVGLPIVIILLFGFVMSYMRKRKYAR
;
A
#
# COMPACT_ATOMS: atom_id res chain seq x y z
N ASP A 1 12.88 -0.29 -24.87
CA ASP A 1 12.93 0.49 -23.63
C ASP A 1 11.52 0.87 -23.20
N TYR A 2 11.17 0.57 -21.95
CA TYR A 2 9.81 0.75 -21.43
C TYR A 2 9.55 2.15 -20.87
N GLY A 3 10.55 3.06 -20.98
CA GLY A 3 10.44 4.42 -20.44
C GLY A 3 10.58 4.53 -18.92
N ILE A 4 11.01 3.46 -18.24
CA ILE A 4 11.17 3.40 -16.79
C ILE A 4 12.64 3.09 -16.45
N LYS A 5 13.22 3.85 -15.52
CA LYS A 5 14.57 3.66 -15.01
C LYS A 5 14.55 3.49 -13.48
N ILE A 6 15.13 2.40 -13.00
CA ILE A 6 15.42 2.20 -11.57
C ILE A 6 16.74 2.90 -11.26
N LYS A 7 16.79 3.65 -10.17
CA LYS A 7 18.00 4.33 -9.71
C LYS A 7 18.79 3.44 -8.76
N ASP A 8 20.12 3.57 -8.78
CA ASP A 8 21.01 2.91 -7.83
C ASP A 8 21.08 3.69 -6.52
N ASN A 9 19.95 3.80 -5.84
CA ASN A 9 19.82 4.51 -4.57
C ASN A 9 18.81 3.79 -3.67
N TYR A 10 18.73 4.22 -2.42
CA TYR A 10 17.64 3.82 -1.52
C TYR A 10 16.79 5.05 -1.21
N VAL A 11 15.49 4.83 -1.10
CA VAL A 11 14.58 5.84 -0.59
C VAL A 11 14.45 5.66 0.91
N ILE A 12 14.55 6.76 1.64
CA ILE A 12 14.28 6.87 3.08
C ILE A 12 13.00 7.67 3.26
N ASP A 13 12.17 7.29 4.23
CA ASP A 13 10.89 7.92 4.44
C ASP A 13 10.58 8.00 5.95
N ALA A 14 9.99 9.10 6.39
CA ALA A 14 9.49 9.23 7.74
C ALA A 14 8.27 8.31 7.98
N GLN A 15 7.48 8.04 6.93
CA GLN A 15 6.44 7.01 6.93
C GLN A 15 7.09 5.65 6.75
N CYS A 16 7.54 5.06 7.84
CA CYS A 16 8.35 3.85 7.82
C CYS A 16 7.88 2.81 8.84
N GLY A 17 8.26 1.57 8.60
CA GLY A 17 8.13 0.49 9.57
C GLY A 17 9.15 0.63 10.72
N VAL A 18 8.98 -0.21 11.73
CA VAL A 18 9.89 -0.28 12.88
C VAL A 18 10.79 -1.50 12.80
N LYS A 19 11.96 -1.42 13.44
CA LYS A 19 12.89 -2.54 13.61
C LYS A 19 13.25 -2.70 15.07
N MET A 20 13.21 -3.94 15.56
CA MET A 20 13.65 -4.25 16.92
C MET A 20 15.17 -4.32 16.97
N VAL A 21 15.75 -3.60 17.91
CA VAL A 21 17.21 -3.64 18.14
C VAL A 21 17.48 -4.50 19.37
N PRO A 22 18.16 -5.66 19.21
CA PRO A 22 18.34 -6.61 20.30
C PRO A 22 19.25 -6.09 21.41
N PHE A 23 20.07 -5.07 21.14
CA PHE A 23 21.10 -4.56 22.07
C PHE A 23 20.62 -3.38 22.94
N ALA A 24 19.46 -2.79 22.66
CA ALA A 24 18.94 -1.61 23.34
C ALA A 24 17.64 -1.93 24.08
N ASN A 25 17.68 -2.81 25.08
CA ASN A 25 16.52 -3.22 25.88
C ASN A 25 15.28 -3.61 25.02
N GLN A 26 15.50 -4.24 23.87
CA GLN A 26 14.48 -4.59 22.89
C GLN A 26 13.62 -3.40 22.44
N SER A 27 14.22 -2.24 22.31
CA SER A 27 13.52 -1.04 21.83
C SER A 27 13.22 -1.14 20.34
N ALA A 28 12.00 -0.78 19.98
CA ALA A 28 11.62 -0.61 18.58
C ALA A 28 12.09 0.77 18.11
N ILE A 29 12.81 0.82 17.00
CA ILE A 29 13.24 2.06 16.36
C ILE A 29 12.58 2.23 14.99
N PRO A 30 12.19 3.45 14.60
CA PRO A 30 11.78 3.73 13.23
C PRO A 30 12.90 3.36 12.26
N TRP A 31 12.58 2.57 11.24
CA TRP A 31 13.56 2.16 10.24
C TRP A 31 13.27 2.82 8.91
N PHE A 32 13.83 3.98 8.66
CA PHE A 32 13.54 4.84 7.50
C PHE A 32 13.76 4.16 6.14
N PHE A 33 14.54 3.09 6.08
CA PHE A 33 14.71 2.26 4.88
C PHE A 33 13.61 1.23 4.67
N HIS A 34 12.68 1.11 5.64
CA HIS A 34 11.47 0.30 5.52
C HIS A 34 10.31 1.22 5.16
N VAL A 35 10.26 1.62 3.90
CA VAL A 35 9.26 2.56 3.41
C VAL A 35 7.88 1.91 3.39
N LEU A 36 6.90 2.60 3.93
CA LEU A 36 5.48 2.26 3.78
C LEU A 36 4.92 3.09 2.63
N ALA A 37 5.00 2.50 1.43
CA ALA A 37 4.64 3.20 0.21
C ALA A 37 3.15 3.52 0.17
N THR A 38 2.84 4.76 -0.20
CA THR A 38 1.47 5.26 -0.33
C THR A 38 0.89 4.84 -1.68
N PRO A 39 -0.26 4.16 -1.70
CA PRO A 39 -0.99 3.81 -2.91
C PRO A 39 -1.52 5.05 -3.65
N SER A 40 -1.47 5.04 -4.98
CA SER A 40 -2.10 6.07 -5.82
C SER A 40 -3.62 5.85 -5.94
N SER A 41 -4.32 6.71 -6.69
CA SER A 41 -5.74 6.54 -7.00
C SER A 41 -6.03 5.54 -8.14
N HIS A 42 -5.03 4.83 -8.63
CA HIS A 42 -5.18 3.86 -9.72
C HIS A 42 -6.02 2.64 -9.30
N ALA A 43 -6.69 1.97 -10.26
CA ALA A 43 -7.53 0.80 -9.99
C ALA A 43 -6.78 -0.33 -9.25
N ILE A 44 -5.49 -0.53 -9.54
CA ILE A 44 -4.62 -1.54 -8.88
C ILE A 44 -4.49 -1.28 -7.38
N THR A 45 -4.48 -0.02 -6.97
CA THR A 45 -4.16 0.41 -5.60
C THR A 45 -5.37 0.89 -4.82
N ARG A 46 -6.57 0.82 -5.41
CA ARG A 46 -7.79 1.21 -4.72
C ARG A 46 -8.08 0.28 -3.55
N ASN A 47 -8.30 0.83 -2.38
CA ASN A 47 -8.53 0.12 -1.11
C ASN A 47 -7.35 -0.80 -0.69
N VAL A 48 -6.14 -0.51 -1.14
CA VAL A 48 -4.94 -1.20 -0.70
C VAL A 48 -4.29 -0.39 0.44
N GLU A 49 -4.00 -1.06 1.53
CA GLU A 49 -3.23 -0.49 2.63
C GLU A 49 -1.79 -0.15 2.20
N PRO A 50 -1.06 0.70 2.93
CA PRO A 50 0.32 1.01 2.60
C PRO A 50 1.17 -0.24 2.34
N VAL A 51 1.92 -0.23 1.25
CA VAL A 51 2.74 -1.37 0.82
C VAL A 51 4.11 -1.28 1.44
N SER A 52 4.52 -2.34 2.14
CA SER A 52 5.82 -2.45 2.79
C SER A 52 6.92 -2.75 1.78
N LEU A 53 7.87 -1.82 1.64
CA LEU A 53 9.02 -1.93 0.74
C LEU A 53 10.32 -1.66 1.52
N GLU A 54 10.99 -2.73 1.93
CA GLU A 54 12.30 -2.60 2.58
C GLU A 54 13.41 -2.36 1.55
N TYR A 55 14.19 -1.29 1.72
CA TYR A 55 15.30 -0.93 0.83
C TYR A 55 14.86 -0.69 -0.62
N ALA A 56 13.80 0.10 -0.79
CA ALA A 56 13.29 0.45 -2.11
C ALA A 56 14.21 1.45 -2.83
N SER A 57 14.36 1.26 -4.13
CA SER A 57 15.01 2.20 -5.03
C SER A 57 13.99 3.12 -5.69
N GLU A 58 14.40 4.37 -5.96
CA GLU A 58 13.60 5.33 -6.69
C GLU A 58 13.46 4.90 -8.16
N ILE A 59 12.24 5.07 -8.68
CA ILE A 59 11.92 4.88 -10.10
C ILE A 59 11.75 6.24 -10.75
N LYS A 60 12.35 6.43 -11.92
CA LYS A 60 12.15 7.62 -12.76
C LYS A 60 11.58 7.26 -14.13
N PHE A 61 10.61 8.05 -14.55
CA PHE A 61 10.10 7.99 -15.89
C PHE A 61 11.04 8.79 -16.83
N VAL A 62 11.61 8.08 -17.79
CA VAL A 62 12.59 8.65 -18.76
C VAL A 62 12.08 8.53 -20.20
N GLY A 63 10.92 7.91 -20.39
CA GLY A 63 10.29 7.76 -21.70
C GLY A 63 9.59 9.04 -22.13
N SER A 64 9.70 9.35 -23.42
CA SER A 64 8.99 10.45 -24.06
C SER A 64 8.12 9.99 -25.23
N ASP A 65 7.93 8.67 -25.41
CA ASP A 65 7.07 8.16 -26.48
C ASP A 65 5.59 8.39 -26.12
N PRO A 66 4.86 9.19 -26.92
CA PRO A 66 3.46 9.49 -26.69
C PRO A 66 2.53 8.25 -26.78
N LYS A 67 3.06 7.13 -27.28
CA LYS A 67 2.32 5.85 -27.38
C LYS A 67 2.43 5.01 -26.12
N VAL A 68 3.17 5.45 -25.12
CA VAL A 68 3.36 4.76 -23.85
C VAL A 68 2.91 5.67 -22.71
N ALA A 69 1.85 5.28 -22.05
CA ALA A 69 1.39 5.93 -20.83
C ALA A 69 2.24 5.47 -19.63
N LEU A 70 2.77 6.40 -18.86
CA LEU A 70 3.60 6.15 -17.68
C LEU A 70 2.84 6.64 -16.45
N THR A 71 2.49 5.74 -15.54
CA THR A 71 1.67 6.04 -14.37
C THR A 71 2.38 5.63 -13.08
N PRO A 72 2.56 6.55 -12.11
CA PRO A 72 3.04 6.19 -10.78
C PRO A 72 1.95 5.42 -10.03
N ILE A 73 2.32 4.29 -9.44
CA ILE A 73 1.39 3.39 -8.74
C ILE A 73 1.62 3.44 -7.23
N LEU A 74 2.87 3.40 -6.79
CA LEU A 74 3.25 3.58 -5.40
C LEU A 74 4.25 4.72 -5.29
N THR A 75 4.06 5.57 -4.30
CA THR A 75 4.96 6.70 -3.99
C THR A 75 5.39 6.68 -2.53
N SER A 76 6.50 7.32 -2.23
CA SER A 76 6.85 7.65 -0.85
C SER A 76 5.94 8.76 -0.30
N SER A 77 6.06 9.05 0.99
CA SER A 77 5.45 10.25 1.57
C SER A 77 6.18 11.53 1.12
N THR A 78 5.61 12.68 1.44
CA THR A 78 6.25 13.98 1.21
C THR A 78 7.51 14.19 2.07
N ASN A 79 7.66 13.39 3.14
CA ASN A 79 8.77 13.44 4.09
C ASN A 79 9.80 12.36 3.75
N SER A 80 10.18 12.27 2.51
CA SER A 80 11.12 11.27 2.01
C SER A 80 12.29 11.91 1.29
N ALA A 81 13.36 11.14 1.17
CA ALA A 81 14.53 11.53 0.40
C ALA A 81 15.18 10.31 -0.26
N ALA A 82 15.80 10.52 -1.40
CA ALA A 82 16.64 9.51 -2.02
C ALA A 82 18.07 9.65 -1.48
N THR A 83 18.66 8.53 -1.05
CA THR A 83 20.08 8.49 -0.64
C THR A 83 20.99 8.51 -1.87
N GLY A 84 22.28 8.83 -1.66
CA GLY A 84 23.29 8.58 -2.69
C GLY A 84 23.53 7.09 -2.97
N LEU A 85 24.44 6.81 -3.91
CA LEU A 85 24.82 5.46 -4.30
C LEU A 85 25.24 4.60 -3.09
N ALA A 86 24.56 3.46 -2.93
CA ALA A 86 24.90 2.37 -2.02
C ALA A 86 25.50 2.78 -0.66
N PRO A 87 24.78 3.50 0.20
CA PRO A 87 25.29 3.84 1.52
C PRO A 87 25.53 2.56 2.34
N MET A 88 26.57 2.55 3.13
CA MET A 88 26.79 1.48 4.10
C MET A 88 25.72 1.62 5.19
N LEU A 89 24.77 0.68 5.24
CA LEU A 89 23.65 0.72 6.18
C LEU A 89 24.06 0.14 7.54
N ASN A 90 23.82 0.89 8.62
CA ASN A 90 24.00 0.42 9.98
C ASN A 90 22.82 0.84 10.87
N LEU A 91 22.67 0.19 12.02
CA LEU A 91 21.56 0.42 12.95
C LEU A 91 21.58 1.80 13.62
N MET A 92 22.69 2.54 13.53
CA MET A 92 22.81 3.91 14.08
C MET A 92 22.31 4.98 13.10
N MET A 93 22.09 4.64 11.84
CA MET A 93 21.63 5.59 10.83
C MET A 93 20.29 6.28 11.17
N PRO A 94 19.29 5.63 11.79
CA PRO A 94 18.05 6.32 12.16
C PRO A 94 18.29 7.55 13.03
N ASN A 95 19.25 7.51 13.95
CA ASN A 95 19.60 8.66 14.77
C ASN A 95 20.13 9.85 13.97
N ASN A 96 20.80 9.59 12.87
CA ASN A 96 21.34 10.61 11.99
C ASN A 96 20.25 11.18 11.07
N TYR A 97 19.40 10.32 10.52
CA TYR A 97 18.31 10.75 9.62
C TYR A 97 17.14 11.38 10.37
N GLY A 98 16.79 10.91 11.57
CA GLY A 98 15.72 11.51 12.37
C GLY A 98 15.99 12.98 12.79
N LYS A 99 17.25 13.40 12.71
CA LYS A 99 17.67 14.81 12.93
C LYS A 99 17.86 15.55 11.61
N ASN A 100 17.68 14.89 10.48
CA ASN A 100 17.91 15.49 9.18
C ASN A 100 16.67 16.32 8.78
N PRO A 101 16.81 17.62 8.51
CA PRO A 101 15.71 18.46 8.06
C PRO A 101 15.07 18.00 6.75
N VAL A 102 15.74 17.16 5.96
CA VAL A 102 15.18 16.57 4.72
C VAL A 102 13.98 15.65 5.01
N LEU A 103 13.90 15.06 6.21
CA LEU A 103 12.74 14.27 6.64
C LEU A 103 11.74 15.10 7.46
N ALA A 104 12.00 16.38 7.67
CA ALA A 104 11.02 17.27 8.27
C ALA A 104 9.88 17.52 7.27
N PRO A 105 8.61 17.61 7.74
CA PRO A 105 7.52 17.94 6.86
C PRO A 105 7.74 19.33 6.25
N ASP A 106 7.90 19.37 4.93
CA ASP A 106 7.79 20.61 4.17
C ASP A 106 6.39 20.65 3.52
N PRO A 107 5.44 21.38 4.13
CA PRO A 107 4.09 21.45 3.59
C PRO A 107 4.00 22.17 2.25
N THR A 108 5.09 22.81 1.80
CA THR A 108 5.11 23.61 0.57
C THR A 108 5.68 22.86 -0.63
N ASP A 109 6.41 21.76 -0.42
CA ASP A 109 7.02 20.96 -1.48
C ASP A 109 6.31 19.60 -1.67
N SER A 110 5.20 19.62 -2.38
CA SER A 110 4.48 18.41 -2.79
C SER A 110 5.26 17.55 -3.81
N ASN A 111 6.42 18.03 -4.31
CA ASN A 111 7.21 17.36 -5.33
C ASN A 111 8.30 16.42 -4.77
N ASN A 112 8.41 16.33 -3.44
CA ASN A 112 9.47 15.54 -2.80
C ASN A 112 9.15 14.04 -2.72
N MET A 113 8.04 13.61 -3.32
CA MET A 113 7.66 12.18 -3.35
C MET A 113 8.45 11.41 -4.39
N SER A 114 9.12 10.35 -3.97
CA SER A 114 9.79 9.41 -4.86
C SER A 114 8.79 8.37 -5.39
N CYS A 115 8.81 8.10 -6.70
CA CYS A 115 8.06 6.99 -7.26
C CYS A 115 8.77 5.67 -6.92
N LEU A 116 8.03 4.69 -6.37
CA LEU A 116 8.54 3.40 -5.92
C LEU A 116 8.01 2.23 -6.76
N ALA A 117 6.85 2.42 -7.40
CA ALA A 117 6.32 1.50 -8.40
C ALA A 117 5.68 2.29 -9.53
N GLY A 118 5.97 1.91 -10.77
CA GLY A 118 5.46 2.54 -11.97
C GLY A 118 4.93 1.54 -12.97
N LEU A 119 3.87 1.94 -13.66
CA LEU A 119 3.23 1.20 -14.73
C LEU A 119 3.49 1.89 -16.06
N ALA A 120 3.91 1.12 -17.05
CA ALA A 120 3.99 1.54 -18.45
C ALA A 120 2.99 0.74 -19.27
N GLU A 121 2.14 1.42 -20.03
CA GLU A 121 1.12 0.82 -20.88
C GLU A 121 1.16 1.41 -22.29
N GLY A 122 1.04 0.57 -23.29
CA GLY A 122 0.98 1.01 -24.67
C GLY A 122 1.78 0.16 -25.64
N TRP A 123 2.27 0.79 -26.69
CA TRP A 123 3.00 0.16 -27.77
C TRP A 123 4.50 0.32 -27.58
N PHE A 124 5.17 -0.76 -27.24
CA PHE A 124 6.61 -0.73 -26.96
C PHE A 124 7.44 -0.97 -28.21
N GLU A 125 8.49 -0.18 -28.38
CA GLU A 125 9.49 -0.44 -29.39
C GLU A 125 10.58 -1.35 -28.86
N SER A 126 11.12 -2.22 -29.73
CA SER A 126 12.23 -3.10 -29.38
C SER A 126 13.49 -2.28 -29.10
N ALA A 127 14.16 -2.55 -27.97
CA ALA A 127 15.49 -2.01 -27.69
C ALA A 127 16.53 -2.36 -28.75
N PHE A 128 16.27 -3.42 -29.52
CA PHE A 128 17.12 -3.90 -30.61
C PHE A 128 16.65 -3.49 -32.00
N LYS A 129 15.64 -2.61 -32.14
CA LYS A 129 15.07 -2.23 -33.45
C LYS A 129 16.10 -1.78 -34.48
N ASN A 130 17.20 -1.19 -34.03
CA ASN A 130 18.31 -0.67 -34.84
C ASN A 130 19.61 -1.48 -34.70
N ARG A 131 19.55 -2.64 -34.04
CA ARG A 131 20.70 -3.54 -33.83
C ARG A 131 20.38 -4.89 -34.46
N LEU A 132 21.25 -5.32 -35.38
CA LEU A 132 21.20 -6.69 -35.85
C LEU A 132 21.97 -7.55 -34.83
N VAL A 133 21.25 -8.37 -34.07
CA VAL A 133 21.85 -9.31 -33.12
C VAL A 133 22.29 -10.55 -33.91
N ASP A 134 23.49 -11.07 -33.66
CA ASP A 134 24.08 -12.20 -34.39
C ASP A 134 23.17 -13.41 -34.48
N ALA A 135 22.36 -13.66 -33.42
CA ALA A 135 21.36 -14.73 -33.41
C ALA A 135 20.28 -14.59 -34.53
N PHE A 136 20.00 -13.38 -34.98
CA PHE A 136 19.04 -13.07 -36.03
C PHE A 136 19.75 -12.93 -37.42
N ALA A 137 21.03 -12.50 -37.43
CA ALA A 137 21.80 -12.31 -38.65
C ALA A 137 22.05 -13.60 -39.36
N ASN A 138 22.20 -14.71 -38.61
CA ASN A 138 22.56 -16.02 -39.10
C ASN A 138 21.38 -17.00 -39.24
N ASN A 139 20.14 -16.55 -38.90
CA ASN A 139 18.94 -17.40 -39.02
C ASN A 139 17.90 -16.75 -39.93
N PRO A 140 17.74 -17.26 -41.19
CA PRO A 140 16.82 -16.69 -42.17
C PRO A 140 15.34 -16.76 -41.73
N ASP A 141 14.99 -17.66 -40.80
CA ASP A 141 13.63 -17.86 -40.32
C ASP A 141 13.30 -16.96 -39.09
N ALA A 142 14.32 -16.29 -38.52
CA ALA A 142 14.12 -15.45 -37.38
C ALA A 142 13.52 -14.07 -37.79
N LYS A 143 12.28 -13.82 -37.39
CA LYS A 143 11.61 -12.54 -37.59
C LYS A 143 11.89 -11.60 -36.41
N MET A 144 12.68 -10.60 -36.63
CA MET A 144 12.92 -9.55 -35.64
C MET A 144 11.71 -8.63 -35.53
N LEU A 145 11.07 -8.59 -34.39
CA LEU A 145 9.99 -7.65 -34.09
C LEU A 145 10.58 -6.31 -33.69
N LYS A 146 10.33 -5.25 -34.49
CA LYS A 146 10.79 -3.88 -34.20
C LYS A 146 9.91 -3.16 -33.16
N LYS A 147 8.68 -3.61 -32.99
CA LYS A 147 7.70 -3.09 -32.02
C LYS A 147 6.79 -4.21 -31.55
N SER A 148 6.12 -4.01 -30.43
CA SER A 148 5.10 -4.94 -29.95
C SER A 148 3.96 -5.07 -30.96
N SER A 149 3.40 -6.27 -31.10
CA SER A 149 2.26 -6.55 -32.01
C SER A 149 0.91 -6.16 -31.41
N LYS A 150 0.86 -5.97 -30.09
CA LYS A 150 -0.31 -5.57 -29.31
C LYS A 150 0.12 -4.55 -28.27
N GLU A 151 -0.85 -3.83 -27.72
CA GLU A 151 -0.62 -3.05 -26.51
C GLU A 151 -0.15 -3.98 -25.38
N GLY A 152 0.88 -3.54 -24.69
CA GLY A 152 1.49 -4.27 -23.60
C GLY A 152 1.42 -3.47 -22.30
N LYS A 153 1.62 -4.17 -21.19
CA LYS A 153 1.69 -3.58 -19.86
C LYS A 153 2.97 -4.04 -19.19
N VAL A 154 3.66 -3.15 -18.53
CA VAL A 154 4.88 -3.44 -17.77
C VAL A 154 4.79 -2.74 -16.42
N MET A 155 4.80 -3.52 -15.33
CA MET A 155 4.88 -3.01 -13.97
C MET A 155 6.33 -3.13 -13.49
N VAL A 156 6.87 -2.03 -12.97
CA VAL A 156 8.21 -2.00 -12.37
C VAL A 156 8.09 -1.56 -10.92
N ILE A 157 8.68 -2.33 -10.02
CA ILE A 157 8.69 -2.05 -8.58
C ILE A 157 10.15 -1.92 -8.14
N GLY A 158 10.49 -0.84 -7.45
CA GLY A 158 11.84 -0.51 -6.99
C GLY A 158 12.34 -1.40 -5.83
N ASN A 159 11.71 -2.55 -5.61
CA ASN A 159 12.08 -3.50 -4.56
C ASN A 159 11.91 -4.94 -5.05
N GLY A 160 13.03 -5.65 -5.25
CA GLY A 160 13.02 -7.05 -5.68
C GLY A 160 12.59 -8.07 -4.60
N ARG A 161 12.49 -7.65 -3.34
CA ARG A 161 12.16 -8.53 -2.20
C ARG A 161 10.72 -8.43 -1.75
N PHE A 162 9.91 -7.54 -2.34
CA PHE A 162 8.56 -7.25 -1.85
C PHE A 162 7.61 -8.47 -1.89
N ILE A 163 7.85 -9.42 -2.81
CA ILE A 163 7.12 -10.69 -2.94
C ILE A 163 8.00 -11.91 -2.66
N ALA A 164 9.21 -11.72 -2.11
CA ALA A 164 10.10 -12.82 -1.83
C ALA A 164 9.52 -13.72 -0.75
N ASN A 165 9.48 -15.03 -1.01
CA ASN A 165 9.07 -16.01 -0.01
C ASN A 165 10.02 -15.98 1.19
N LYS A 166 9.46 -15.83 2.37
CA LYS A 166 10.16 -16.05 3.64
C LYS A 166 9.95 -17.50 4.09
N TYR A 167 10.93 -18.03 4.80
CA TYR A 167 10.87 -19.39 5.35
C TYR A 167 11.05 -19.32 6.86
N ASP A 168 10.20 -20.03 7.57
CA ASP A 168 10.43 -20.32 8.99
C ASP A 168 11.28 -21.56 9.11
N SER A 169 12.34 -21.48 9.93
CA SER A 169 13.14 -22.62 10.30
C SER A 169 12.71 -23.12 11.66
N MET A 170 12.30 -24.35 11.72
CA MET A 170 11.91 -25.02 12.98
C MET A 170 12.68 -26.33 13.13
N LEU A 171 13.09 -26.65 14.34
CA LEU A 171 13.58 -27.99 14.62
C LEU A 171 12.40 -28.98 14.53
N ASN A 172 12.66 -30.17 13.95
CA ASN A 172 11.68 -31.23 13.97
C ASN A 172 11.35 -31.60 15.43
N ARG A 173 10.27 -32.33 15.65
CA ARG A 173 9.82 -32.74 17.00
C ARG A 173 10.90 -33.52 17.79
N GLN A 174 11.86 -34.09 17.11
CA GLN A 174 12.97 -34.86 17.69
C GLN A 174 14.23 -34.04 17.92
N GLY A 175 14.24 -32.76 17.48
CA GLY A 175 15.40 -31.86 17.61
C GLY A 175 16.62 -32.22 16.73
N THR A 176 16.44 -33.12 15.75
CA THR A 176 17.53 -33.71 14.98
C THR A 176 17.72 -33.08 13.59
N ALA A 177 16.68 -32.41 13.07
CA ALA A 177 16.75 -31.83 11.73
C ALA A 177 16.01 -30.48 11.68
N MET A 178 16.57 -29.55 10.90
CA MET A 178 15.91 -28.27 10.58
C MET A 178 14.86 -28.51 9.50
N MET A 179 13.64 -28.12 9.80
CA MET A 179 12.52 -28.08 8.83
C MET A 179 12.34 -26.64 8.38
N TYR A 180 12.17 -26.44 7.08
CA TYR A 180 11.88 -25.15 6.49
C TYR A 180 10.45 -25.16 6.01
N ARG A 181 9.64 -24.24 6.53
CA ARG A 181 8.26 -24.03 6.08
C ARG A 181 8.16 -22.68 5.38
N PRO A 182 7.72 -22.63 4.11
CA PRO A 182 7.45 -21.35 3.48
C PRO A 182 6.32 -20.65 4.21
N ARG A 183 6.49 -19.36 4.48
CA ARG A 183 5.41 -18.51 4.98
C ARG A 183 4.40 -18.26 3.88
N GLN A 184 3.15 -18.14 4.27
CA GLN A 184 2.10 -17.72 3.35
C GLN A 184 2.33 -16.24 2.96
N LEU A 185 1.80 -15.83 1.82
CA LEU A 185 1.94 -14.44 1.34
C LEU A 185 1.35 -13.43 2.35
N ASN A 186 0.32 -13.82 3.10
CA ASN A 186 -0.28 -13.03 4.19
C ASN A 186 0.71 -12.72 5.32
N ASP A 187 1.68 -13.61 5.57
CA ASP A 187 2.69 -13.40 6.59
C ASP A 187 3.71 -12.31 6.18
N LEU A 188 3.75 -11.95 4.89
CA LEU A 188 4.56 -10.81 4.40
C LEU A 188 3.97 -9.46 4.80
N GLN A 189 2.68 -9.42 5.14
CA GLN A 189 1.99 -8.22 5.59
C GLN A 189 2.23 -7.93 7.08
N TYR A 190 2.68 -8.94 7.80
CA TYR A 190 2.88 -8.84 9.24
C TYR A 190 4.30 -8.39 9.55
N ASN A 191 4.42 -7.24 10.19
CA ASN A 191 5.71 -6.81 10.72
C ASN A 191 5.97 -7.54 12.05
N GLU A 192 6.89 -8.51 12.05
CA GLU A 192 7.26 -9.28 13.25
C GLU A 192 7.68 -8.39 14.43
N ASP A 193 8.33 -7.28 14.13
CA ASP A 193 8.78 -6.35 15.15
C ASP A 193 7.60 -5.64 15.81
N MET A 194 6.55 -5.28 15.06
CA MET A 194 5.30 -4.76 15.62
C MET A 194 4.51 -5.81 16.38
N ALA A 195 4.55 -7.07 15.94
CA ALA A 195 3.92 -8.17 16.64
C ALA A 195 4.45 -8.35 18.05
N ARG A 196 5.76 -8.26 18.23
CA ARG A 196 6.40 -8.33 19.54
C ARG A 196 5.93 -7.20 20.48
N LEU A 197 5.56 -6.05 19.89
CA LEU A 197 4.95 -4.93 20.60
C LEU A 197 3.44 -5.10 20.80
N LYS A 198 2.85 -6.24 20.39
CA LYS A 198 1.40 -6.52 20.38
C LYS A 198 0.61 -5.55 19.48
N ILE A 199 1.24 -4.94 18.52
CA ILE A 199 0.60 -4.10 17.51
C ILE A 199 0.42 -4.99 16.27
N GLN A 200 -0.84 -5.32 15.97
CA GLN A 200 -1.18 -6.02 14.72
C GLN A 200 -1.40 -4.96 13.64
N HIS A 201 -0.48 -4.89 12.70
CA HIS A 201 -0.63 -4.07 11.52
C HIS A 201 -0.33 -4.90 10.29
N PHE A 202 -1.30 -4.97 9.39
CA PHE A 202 -1.16 -5.68 8.12
C PHE A 202 -0.83 -4.66 7.03
N PHE A 203 0.14 -5.01 6.16
CA PHE A 203 0.48 -4.19 5.01
C PHE A 203 -0.26 -4.68 3.77
N GLY A 204 -0.48 -3.81 2.81
CA GLY A 204 -1.21 -4.09 1.57
C GLY A 204 -0.43 -4.89 0.51
N ASN A 205 0.65 -5.58 0.88
CA ASN A 205 1.52 -6.26 -0.09
C ASN A 205 0.80 -7.37 -0.86
N GLN A 206 -0.03 -8.17 -0.19
CA GLN A 206 -0.75 -9.26 -0.82
C GLN A 206 -1.82 -8.74 -1.77
N GLU A 207 -2.66 -7.83 -1.29
CA GLU A 207 -3.74 -7.23 -2.07
C GLU A 207 -3.17 -6.50 -3.28
N PHE A 208 -2.08 -5.77 -3.08
CA PHE A 208 -1.36 -5.08 -4.15
C PHE A 208 -0.87 -6.07 -5.20
N PHE A 209 -0.20 -7.15 -4.80
CA PHE A 209 0.31 -8.16 -5.74
C PHE A 209 -0.80 -8.86 -6.51
N GLN A 210 -1.88 -9.22 -5.82
CA GLN A 210 -3.05 -9.83 -6.47
C GLN A 210 -3.68 -8.87 -7.47
N ASN A 211 -3.90 -7.62 -7.09
CA ASN A 211 -4.48 -6.61 -7.97
C ASN A 211 -3.59 -6.33 -9.19
N VAL A 212 -2.25 -6.27 -9.00
CA VAL A 212 -1.30 -6.15 -10.11
C VAL A 212 -1.45 -7.33 -11.07
N THR A 213 -1.51 -8.55 -10.54
CA THR A 213 -1.62 -9.77 -11.35
C THR A 213 -2.92 -9.77 -12.16
N ASP A 214 -4.06 -9.51 -11.52
CA ASP A 214 -5.37 -9.46 -12.17
C ASP A 214 -5.40 -8.37 -13.26
N TYR A 215 -4.87 -7.19 -12.97
CA TYR A 215 -4.79 -6.09 -13.93
C TYR A 215 -3.90 -6.44 -15.15
N MET A 216 -2.76 -7.07 -14.92
CA MET A 216 -1.85 -7.49 -15.97
C MET A 216 -2.45 -8.59 -16.84
N MET A 217 -3.29 -9.46 -16.26
CA MET A 217 -4.04 -10.50 -16.98
C MET A 217 -5.26 -9.95 -17.73
N GLY A 218 -5.64 -8.71 -17.49
CA GLY A 218 -6.78 -8.04 -18.13
C GLY A 218 -8.13 -8.34 -17.47
N ASP A 219 -8.14 -8.92 -16.28
CA ASP A 219 -9.36 -9.20 -15.52
C ASP A 219 -9.77 -7.98 -14.65
N ASN A 220 -10.29 -6.95 -15.30
CA ASN A 220 -10.73 -5.73 -14.62
C ASN A 220 -12.01 -5.95 -13.80
N SER A 221 -12.79 -6.99 -14.06
CA SER A 221 -14.04 -7.26 -13.35
C SER A 221 -13.80 -7.64 -11.90
N VAL A 222 -12.76 -8.42 -11.62
CA VAL A 222 -12.35 -8.78 -10.27
C VAL A 222 -11.84 -7.54 -9.50
N LEU A 223 -11.08 -6.68 -10.17
CA LEU A 223 -10.62 -5.42 -9.57
C LEU A 223 -11.79 -4.51 -9.19
N ASP A 224 -12.79 -4.36 -10.03
CA ASP A 224 -13.98 -3.56 -9.75
C ASP A 224 -14.79 -4.12 -8.59
N LEU A 225 -14.87 -5.44 -8.46
CA LEU A 225 -15.53 -6.07 -7.31
C LEU A 225 -14.76 -5.83 -6.00
N ARG A 226 -13.44 -5.98 -5.99
CA ARG A 226 -12.59 -5.70 -4.82
C ARG A 226 -12.54 -4.21 -4.46
N SER A 227 -12.68 -3.34 -5.45
CA SER A 227 -12.67 -1.90 -5.25
C SER A 227 -13.95 -1.35 -4.60
N ARG A 228 -15.01 -2.16 -4.49
CA ARG A 228 -16.24 -1.77 -3.79
C ARG A 228 -15.95 -1.72 -2.30
N GLN A 229 -15.85 -0.52 -1.80
CA GLN A 229 -15.72 -0.27 -0.37
C GLN A 229 -17.08 -0.56 0.28
N ILE A 230 -17.15 -1.61 1.08
CA ILE A 230 -18.27 -1.83 1.98
C ILE A 230 -17.99 -0.93 3.18
N GLU A 231 -18.65 0.22 3.23
CA GLU A 231 -18.64 1.05 4.43
C GLU A 231 -19.32 0.27 5.57
N ILE A 232 -18.53 -0.40 6.36
CA ILE A 232 -18.99 -0.97 7.62
C ILE A 232 -19.10 0.21 8.58
N HIS A 233 -20.32 0.65 8.86
CA HIS A 233 -20.57 1.67 9.87
C HIS A 233 -20.32 1.04 11.25
N GLU A 234 -19.07 1.02 11.65
CA GLU A 234 -18.73 0.59 13.00
C GLU A 234 -19.28 1.58 14.02
N MET A 235 -19.90 1.01 15.07
CA MET A 235 -20.41 1.81 16.17
C MET A 235 -19.23 2.44 16.92
N ASP A 236 -19.22 3.75 17.07
CA ASP A 236 -18.24 4.47 17.87
C ASP A 236 -18.36 4.07 19.34
N ASN A 237 -17.55 3.11 19.75
CA ASN A 237 -17.56 2.55 21.09
C ASN A 237 -17.26 3.59 22.18
N ASP A 238 -16.50 4.63 21.86
CA ASP A 238 -16.17 5.68 22.81
C ASP A 238 -17.36 6.62 23.02
N LYS A 239 -18.12 6.96 21.97
CA LYS A 239 -19.39 7.68 22.11
C LYS A 239 -20.42 6.86 22.88
N VAL A 240 -20.51 5.56 22.60
CA VAL A 240 -21.45 4.69 23.32
C VAL A 240 -21.11 4.59 24.80
N LYS A 241 -19.83 4.55 25.16
CA LYS A 241 -19.39 4.53 26.57
C LYS A 241 -19.63 5.86 27.27
N ASN A 242 -19.32 6.98 26.64
CA ASN A 242 -19.43 8.30 27.25
C ASN A 242 -20.88 8.79 27.29
N ASP A 243 -21.63 8.63 26.21
CA ASP A 243 -22.98 9.17 26.06
C ASP A 243 -24.08 8.07 26.12
N GLY A 244 -23.73 6.85 26.50
CA GLY A 244 -24.64 5.70 26.51
C GLY A 244 -25.93 5.92 27.31
N THR A 245 -25.86 6.68 28.40
CA THR A 245 -27.03 7.03 29.22
C THR A 245 -27.96 7.99 28.45
N PHE A 246 -27.40 8.95 27.74
CA PHE A 246 -28.16 9.88 26.91
C PHE A 246 -28.88 9.15 25.77
N TYR A 247 -28.21 8.27 25.05
CA TYR A 247 -28.82 7.48 23.97
C TYR A 247 -29.90 6.53 24.49
N LYS A 248 -29.70 5.92 25.65
CA LYS A 248 -30.76 5.10 26.29
C LYS A 248 -31.98 5.94 26.64
N LEU A 249 -31.78 7.10 27.23
CA LEU A 249 -32.86 8.02 27.60
C LEU A 249 -33.63 8.50 26.34
N MET A 250 -32.92 8.85 25.28
CA MET A 250 -33.50 9.28 24.01
C MET A 250 -34.33 8.16 23.36
N ASN A 251 -33.78 6.95 23.28
CA ASN A 251 -34.47 5.83 22.63
C ASN A 251 -35.72 5.37 23.38
N VAL A 252 -35.79 5.50 24.68
CA VAL A 252 -36.95 5.12 25.48
C VAL A 252 -37.85 6.33 25.74
N GLY A 253 -37.32 7.47 26.08
CA GLY A 253 -38.07 8.64 26.48
C GLY A 253 -38.79 9.33 25.30
N LEU A 254 -38.10 9.45 24.14
CA LEU A 254 -38.66 10.15 22.99
C LEU A 254 -39.96 9.49 22.44
N PRO A 255 -40.07 8.16 22.25
CA PRO A 255 -41.31 7.53 21.86
C PRO A 255 -42.43 7.74 22.87
N ILE A 256 -42.14 7.70 24.17
CA ILE A 256 -43.13 7.91 25.21
C ILE A 256 -43.69 9.34 25.13
N VAL A 257 -42.81 10.35 25.00
CA VAL A 257 -43.20 11.75 24.87
C VAL A 257 -44.06 11.95 23.62
N ILE A 258 -43.71 11.34 22.47
CA ILE A 258 -44.50 11.44 21.24
C ILE A 258 -45.89 10.86 21.44
N ILE A 259 -46.04 9.70 22.08
CA ILE A 259 -47.32 9.04 22.33
C ILE A 259 -48.17 9.91 23.27
N LEU A 260 -47.59 10.48 24.33
CA LEU A 260 -48.31 11.36 25.26
C LEU A 260 -48.76 12.65 24.57
N LEU A 261 -47.92 13.27 23.75
CA LEU A 261 -48.27 14.45 22.96
C LEU A 261 -49.41 14.14 21.99
N PHE A 262 -49.32 13.03 21.29
CA PHE A 262 -50.37 12.59 20.38
C PHE A 262 -51.70 12.35 21.12
N GLY A 263 -51.66 11.66 22.27
CA GLY A 263 -52.86 11.45 23.11
C GLY A 263 -53.46 12.75 23.61
N PHE A 264 -52.63 13.70 24.00
CA PHE A 264 -53.05 15.03 24.45
C PHE A 264 -53.72 15.82 23.31
N VAL A 265 -53.08 15.86 22.14
CA VAL A 265 -53.64 16.54 20.95
C VAL A 265 -54.97 15.94 20.55
N MET A 266 -55.07 14.59 20.49
CA MET A 266 -56.30 13.90 20.17
C MET A 266 -57.41 14.16 21.20
N SER A 267 -57.08 14.17 22.50
CA SER A 267 -58.04 14.49 23.56
C SER A 267 -58.53 15.93 23.47
N TYR A 268 -57.62 16.87 23.20
CA TYR A 268 -57.97 18.28 23.00
C TYR A 268 -58.87 18.49 21.78
N MET A 269 -58.53 17.86 20.64
CA MET A 269 -59.36 17.92 19.43
C MET A 269 -60.76 17.32 19.67
N ARG A 270 -60.84 16.20 20.38
CA ARG A 270 -62.12 15.58 20.75
C ARG A 270 -62.96 16.49 21.65
N LYS A 271 -62.36 17.09 22.68
CA LYS A 271 -63.05 18.07 23.53
C LYS A 271 -63.59 19.24 22.72
N ARG A 272 -62.78 19.80 21.82
CA ARG A 272 -63.21 20.93 20.97
C ARG A 272 -64.36 20.56 19.97
N LYS A 273 -64.36 19.30 19.51
CA LYS A 273 -65.35 18.84 18.53
C LYS A 273 -66.68 18.39 19.16
N TYR A 274 -66.61 17.85 20.39
CA TYR A 274 -67.79 17.22 21.02
C TYR A 274 -68.28 17.86 22.34
N ALA A 275 -67.53 18.80 22.89
CA ALA A 275 -67.91 19.56 24.08
C ALA A 275 -68.37 20.94 23.68
N ARG A 276 -69.53 20.97 23.03
CA ARG A 276 -70.40 22.14 22.86
C ARG A 276 -71.62 21.92 23.65
#